data_8a97d44080686c315df5e29155672e38
#
_entry.id   8a97d44080686c315df5e29155672e38
#
_cell.length_a   1.000
_cell.length_b   1.000
_cell.length_c   1.000
_cell.angle_alpha   90.00
_cell.angle_beta   90.00
_cell.angle_gamma   90.00
#
_symmetry.space_group_name_H-M   'P 1'
#
loop_
_entity.id
_entity.type
_entity.pdbx_description
1 polymer ?
#
loop_
_entity_poly.entity_id
_entity_poly.type
_entity_poly.pdbx_seq_one_letter_code
_entity_poly.pdbx_strand_id
1 'polypeptide(L)'
;MRAAIVFVCLLLGAGCDESSPVGPTVGLNERFTLAPAEVAVIRDAGLRVEFVDVSSDSRCPAGVLCIQAGDAVVRIRVIEGNASTFYDLHTGDSNRAAIVHGSVRIALAELQPYPFSTGTIAPGEYRATFTASRV
;
A
#
# COMPACT_ATOMS: atom_id res chain seq x y z
N MET A 1 -63.19 2.79 27.06
CA MET A 1 -62.30 2.16 26.09
C MET A 1 -61.16 3.12 25.76
N ARG A 2 -59.97 2.86 26.29
CA ARG A 2 -58.78 3.70 26.05
C ARG A 2 -57.76 2.82 25.29
N ALA A 3 -57.56 3.12 24.02
CA ALA A 3 -56.54 2.47 23.20
C ALA A 3 -55.19 3.07 23.50
N ALA A 4 -54.26 2.27 24.02
CA ALA A 4 -52.87 2.69 24.21
C ALA A 4 -52.09 2.37 22.90
N ILE A 5 -51.61 3.40 22.25
CA ILE A 5 -50.72 3.28 21.09
C ILE A 5 -49.31 3.15 21.63
N VAL A 6 -48.72 1.94 21.45
CA VAL A 6 -47.31 1.68 21.76
C VAL A 6 -46.49 2.11 20.54
N PHE A 7 -45.69 3.17 20.74
CA PHE A 7 -44.74 3.65 19.73
C PHE A 7 -43.43 2.86 19.89
N VAL A 8 -43.22 1.92 18.98
CA VAL A 8 -41.94 1.19 18.91
C VAL A 8 -40.95 2.04 18.13
N CYS A 9 -40.02 2.67 18.87
CA CYS A 9 -38.85 3.33 18.26
C CYS A 9 -37.88 2.27 17.74
N LEU A 10 -37.82 2.07 16.43
CA LEU A 10 -36.81 1.29 15.76
C LEU A 10 -35.51 2.15 15.68
N LEU A 11 -34.56 1.88 16.57
CA LEU A 11 -33.22 2.44 16.50
C LEU A 11 -32.46 1.73 15.38
N LEU A 12 -32.42 2.36 14.20
CA LEU A 12 -31.48 1.99 13.13
C LEU A 12 -30.09 2.43 13.57
N GLY A 13 -29.32 1.51 14.09
CA GLY A 13 -27.89 1.68 14.31
C GLY A 13 -27.20 1.73 12.94
N ALA A 14 -26.80 2.93 12.52
CA ALA A 14 -25.85 3.11 11.43
C ALA A 14 -24.48 2.64 11.93
N GLY A 15 -24.13 1.37 11.67
CA GLY A 15 -22.77 0.89 11.79
C GLY A 15 -21.94 1.59 10.72
N CYS A 16 -21.00 2.45 11.12
CA CYS A 16 -19.93 2.90 10.24
C CYS A 16 -19.01 1.70 10.04
N ASP A 17 -19.14 1.04 8.90
CA ASP A 17 -18.17 0.09 8.42
C ASP A 17 -16.95 0.90 7.96
N GLU A 18 -15.92 0.99 8.80
CA GLU A 18 -14.61 1.48 8.39
C GLU A 18 -13.97 0.40 7.52
N SER A 19 -14.46 0.28 6.29
CA SER A 19 -13.85 -0.52 5.25
C SER A 19 -12.53 0.15 4.88
N SER A 20 -11.42 -0.33 5.45
CA SER A 20 -10.12 -0.12 4.82
C SER A 20 -10.24 -0.55 3.36
N PRO A 21 -9.77 0.26 2.39
CA PRO A 21 -9.90 -0.10 0.99
C PRO A 21 -9.19 -1.44 0.75
N VAL A 22 -9.98 -2.48 0.58
CA VAL A 22 -9.46 -3.81 0.27
C VAL A 22 -9.00 -3.78 -1.16
N GLY A 23 -7.69 -3.84 -1.34
CA GLY A 23 -7.05 -3.95 -2.63
C GLY A 23 -7.14 -5.38 -3.21
N PRO A 24 -6.32 -5.69 -4.21
CA PRO A 24 -6.40 -6.96 -4.92
C PRO A 24 -6.01 -8.16 -4.04
N THR A 25 -6.60 -9.30 -4.36
CA THR A 25 -6.12 -10.61 -3.90
C THR A 25 -5.25 -11.21 -4.99
N VAL A 26 -3.99 -11.48 -4.69
CA VAL A 26 -2.97 -11.88 -5.66
C VAL A 26 -2.29 -13.18 -5.24
N GLY A 27 -1.77 -13.92 -6.21
CA GLY A 27 -0.91 -15.08 -5.99
C GLY A 27 0.56 -14.70 -5.86
N LEU A 28 1.39 -15.70 -5.52
CA LEU A 28 2.84 -15.55 -5.59
C LEU A 28 3.30 -15.40 -7.04
N ASN A 29 4.34 -14.59 -7.25
CA ASN A 29 4.93 -14.25 -8.54
C ASN A 29 4.02 -13.42 -9.47
N GLU A 30 2.90 -12.93 -8.96
CA GLU A 30 2.06 -11.97 -9.66
C GLU A 30 2.47 -10.53 -9.30
N ARG A 31 2.36 -9.63 -10.28
CA ARG A 31 2.50 -8.19 -10.04
C ARG A 31 1.19 -7.63 -9.54
N PHE A 32 1.27 -6.75 -8.55
CA PHE A 32 0.11 -6.02 -8.05
C PHE A 32 0.46 -4.57 -7.76
N THR A 33 -0.46 -3.68 -8.04
CA THR A 33 -0.28 -2.23 -7.86
C THR A 33 -1.24 -1.74 -6.79
N LEU A 34 -0.73 -0.93 -5.87
CA LEU A 34 -1.48 -0.34 -4.77
C LEU A 34 -1.40 1.18 -4.81
N ALA A 35 -2.50 1.82 -4.46
CA ALA A 35 -2.54 3.21 -4.03
C ALA A 35 -2.16 3.32 -2.54
N PRO A 36 -1.78 4.49 -2.03
CA PRO A 36 -1.56 4.70 -0.60
C PRO A 36 -2.78 4.28 0.22
N ALA A 37 -2.53 3.60 1.33
CA ALA A 37 -3.50 2.97 2.23
C ALA A 37 -4.23 1.73 1.67
N GLU A 38 -4.00 1.34 0.44
CA GLU A 38 -4.54 0.09 -0.12
C GLU A 38 -3.80 -1.14 0.40
N VAL A 39 -4.55 -2.23 0.59
CA VAL A 39 -4.04 -3.50 1.15
C VAL A 39 -4.27 -4.64 0.15
N ALA A 40 -3.21 -5.27 -0.32
CA ALA A 40 -3.30 -6.53 -1.07
C ALA A 40 -3.27 -7.74 -0.15
N VAL A 41 -4.02 -8.78 -0.52
CA VAL A 41 -3.98 -10.09 0.13
C VAL A 41 -3.13 -11.04 -0.71
N ILE A 42 -2.05 -11.59 -0.13
CA ILE A 42 -1.22 -12.60 -0.78
C ILE A 42 -1.77 -13.98 -0.43
N ARG A 43 -2.57 -14.56 -1.32
CA ARG A 43 -3.37 -15.78 -1.12
C ARG A 43 -2.57 -16.95 -0.55
N ASP A 44 -1.42 -17.23 -1.17
CA ASP A 44 -0.63 -18.44 -0.90
C ASP A 44 0.38 -18.27 0.23
N ALA A 45 0.37 -17.12 0.89
CA ALA A 45 1.33 -16.78 1.93
C ALA A 45 0.66 -16.43 3.28
N GLY A 46 -0.65 -16.24 3.30
CA GLY A 46 -1.37 -15.78 4.50
C GLY A 46 -0.97 -14.38 4.96
N LEU A 47 -0.42 -13.58 4.06
CA LEU A 47 0.04 -12.22 4.33
C LEU A 47 -0.87 -11.18 3.66
N ARG A 48 -0.90 -10.00 4.27
CA ARG A 48 -1.44 -8.78 3.65
C ARG A 48 -0.33 -7.74 3.56
N VAL A 49 -0.29 -7.03 2.45
CA VAL A 49 0.70 -5.97 2.22
C VAL A 49 -0.05 -4.67 1.97
N GLU A 50 0.19 -3.68 2.81
CA GLU A 50 -0.32 -2.33 2.66
C GLU A 50 0.76 -1.41 2.11
N PHE A 51 0.43 -0.63 1.10
CA PHE A 51 1.23 0.52 0.72
C PHE A 51 0.86 1.69 1.62
N VAL A 52 1.73 2.07 2.55
CA VAL A 52 1.44 3.12 3.53
C VAL A 52 1.57 4.48 2.91
N ASP A 53 2.77 4.83 2.48
CA ASP A 53 3.10 6.12 1.86
C ASP A 53 4.44 6.09 1.13
N VAL A 54 4.77 7.22 0.48
CA VAL A 54 6.13 7.56 0.04
C VAL A 54 6.68 8.56 1.03
N SER A 55 7.61 8.13 1.87
CA SER A 55 8.16 8.96 2.94
C SER A 55 9.16 10.01 2.44
N SER A 56 9.80 9.77 1.30
CA SER A 56 10.64 10.73 0.59
C SER A 56 10.72 10.38 -0.88
N ASP A 57 10.86 11.40 -1.73
CA ASP A 57 11.05 11.23 -3.17
C ASP A 57 12.04 12.27 -3.66
N SER A 58 13.28 11.83 -3.88
CA SER A 58 14.37 12.63 -4.43
C SER A 58 14.82 12.12 -5.80
N ARG A 59 13.99 11.34 -6.49
CA ARG A 59 14.31 10.85 -7.84
C ARG A 59 14.57 12.02 -8.77
N CYS A 60 15.57 11.84 -9.67
CA CYS A 60 15.88 12.87 -10.67
C CYS A 60 14.69 13.05 -11.63
N PRO A 61 14.08 14.23 -11.75
CA PRO A 61 12.98 14.46 -12.65
C PRO A 61 13.36 14.21 -14.10
N ALA A 62 12.43 13.69 -14.90
CA ALA A 62 12.64 13.54 -16.34
C ALA A 62 12.90 14.91 -16.99
N GLY A 63 13.87 14.97 -17.89
CA GLY A 63 14.27 16.20 -18.57
C GLY A 63 15.21 17.12 -17.77
N VAL A 64 15.62 16.69 -16.57
CA VAL A 64 16.60 17.40 -15.73
C VAL A 64 17.89 16.59 -15.67
N LEU A 65 19.02 17.25 -15.80
CA LEU A 65 20.35 16.65 -15.56
C LEU A 65 20.65 16.69 -14.07
N CYS A 66 20.72 15.51 -13.43
CA CYS A 66 21.10 15.36 -12.05
C CYS A 66 22.49 14.74 -11.95
N ILE A 67 23.26 15.12 -10.94
CA ILE A 67 24.56 14.51 -10.63
C ILE A 67 24.36 13.08 -10.12
N GLN A 68 23.25 12.83 -9.40
CA GLN A 68 22.87 11.53 -8.88
C GLN A 68 21.43 11.21 -9.28
N ALA A 69 21.13 9.92 -9.44
CA ALA A 69 19.79 9.46 -9.85
C ALA A 69 18.70 9.74 -8.80
N GLY A 70 19.08 9.94 -7.54
CA GLY A 70 18.16 10.11 -6.42
C GLY A 70 17.44 8.81 -6.04
N ASP A 71 16.51 8.92 -5.10
CA ASP A 71 15.80 7.78 -4.53
C ASP A 71 14.40 8.17 -4.07
N ALA A 72 13.48 7.23 -4.11
CA ALA A 72 12.21 7.34 -3.40
C ALA A 72 12.11 6.20 -2.39
N VAL A 73 11.59 6.52 -1.21
CA VAL A 73 11.40 5.57 -0.12
C VAL A 73 9.91 5.26 0.01
N VAL A 74 9.57 4.01 -0.30
CA VAL A 74 8.21 3.46 -0.26
C VAL A 74 8.04 2.69 1.04
N ARG A 75 7.18 3.19 1.93
CA ARG A 75 6.85 2.51 3.18
C ARG A 75 5.71 1.55 2.98
N ILE A 76 5.93 0.30 3.38
CA ILE A 76 4.91 -0.75 3.41
C ILE A 76 4.70 -1.27 4.81
N ARG A 77 3.53 -1.84 5.06
CA ARG A 77 3.21 -2.61 6.25
C ARG A 77 2.85 -4.02 5.84
N VAL A 78 3.59 -5.00 6.34
CA VAL A 78 3.28 -6.42 6.17
C VAL A 78 2.49 -6.88 7.39
N ILE A 79 1.34 -7.49 7.18
CA ILE A 79 0.40 -7.92 8.21
C ILE A 79 0.27 -9.44 8.13
N GLU A 80 0.58 -10.10 9.24
CA GLU A 80 0.44 -11.55 9.43
C GLU A 80 -0.41 -11.80 10.67
N GLY A 81 -1.62 -12.32 10.48
CA GLY A 81 -2.58 -12.46 11.58
C GLY A 81 -2.88 -11.11 12.25
N ASN A 82 -2.58 -10.99 13.54
CA ASN A 82 -2.72 -9.77 14.33
C ASN A 82 -1.43 -8.95 14.47
N ALA A 83 -0.32 -9.44 13.90
CA ALA A 83 0.97 -8.75 13.93
C ALA A 83 1.18 -7.95 12.65
N SER A 84 1.91 -6.85 12.76
CA SER A 84 2.32 -6.06 11.60
C SER A 84 3.74 -5.53 11.76
N THR A 85 4.46 -5.44 10.64
CA THR A 85 5.83 -4.93 10.58
C THR A 85 5.94 -3.93 9.44
N PHE A 86 6.58 -2.79 9.70
CA PHE A 86 6.84 -1.78 8.68
C PHE A 86 8.21 -2.01 8.04
N TYR A 87 8.27 -1.76 6.74
CA TYR A 87 9.49 -1.81 5.94
C TYR A 87 9.57 -0.61 5.01
N ASP A 88 10.78 -0.15 4.75
CA ASP A 88 11.08 0.88 3.76
C ASP A 88 11.79 0.25 2.56
N LEU A 89 11.20 0.41 1.38
CA LEU A 89 11.75 -0.05 0.10
C LEU A 89 12.24 1.14 -0.70
N HIS A 90 13.36 0.98 -1.39
CA HIS A 90 14.05 2.03 -2.11
C HIS A 90 14.01 1.82 -3.62
N THR A 91 13.76 2.87 -4.38
CA THR A 91 13.80 2.81 -5.85
C THR A 91 15.21 2.92 -6.40
N GLY A 92 16.09 3.64 -5.71
CA GLY A 92 17.45 3.94 -6.14
C GLY A 92 18.51 2.92 -5.69
N ASP A 93 18.15 1.95 -4.86
CA ASP A 93 19.06 0.94 -4.34
C ASP A 93 18.46 -0.46 -4.52
N SER A 94 19.00 -1.24 -5.44
CA SER A 94 18.54 -2.59 -5.76
C SER A 94 18.62 -3.56 -4.57
N ASN A 95 19.55 -3.35 -3.62
CA ASN A 95 19.68 -4.18 -2.42
C ASN A 95 18.56 -3.88 -1.40
N ARG A 96 17.97 -2.70 -1.48
CA ARG A 96 16.91 -2.22 -0.60
C ARG A 96 15.56 -2.11 -1.31
N ALA A 97 15.46 -2.55 -2.57
CA ALA A 97 14.22 -2.60 -3.32
C ALA A 97 13.32 -3.77 -2.94
N ALA A 98 13.78 -4.66 -2.06
CA ALA A 98 13.02 -5.79 -1.58
C ALA A 98 13.34 -6.11 -0.12
N ILE A 99 12.36 -6.74 0.55
CA ILE A 99 12.52 -7.29 1.90
C ILE A 99 12.12 -8.76 1.92
N VAL A 100 12.52 -9.45 2.96
CA VAL A 100 12.08 -10.82 3.27
C VAL A 100 11.33 -10.80 4.59
N HIS A 101 10.08 -11.27 4.57
CA HIS A 101 9.25 -11.47 5.76
C HIS A 101 8.90 -12.96 5.87
N GLY A 102 9.45 -13.64 6.87
CA GLY A 102 9.34 -15.09 6.96
C GLY A 102 9.95 -15.79 5.75
N SER A 103 9.14 -16.51 5.00
CA SER A 103 9.54 -17.22 3.78
C SER A 103 9.13 -16.48 2.49
N VAL A 104 8.69 -15.23 2.60
CA VAL A 104 8.19 -14.45 1.47
C VAL A 104 9.07 -13.23 1.24
N ARG A 105 9.53 -13.08 0.00
CA ARG A 105 10.20 -11.89 -0.50
C ARG A 105 9.16 -10.96 -1.11
N ILE A 106 9.12 -9.71 -0.67
CA ILE A 106 8.30 -8.64 -1.25
C ILE A 106 9.26 -7.64 -1.90
N ALA A 107 9.08 -7.41 -3.19
CA ALA A 107 9.93 -6.53 -3.97
C ALA A 107 9.10 -5.39 -4.58
N LEU A 108 9.65 -4.18 -4.51
CA LEU A 108 9.15 -3.02 -5.23
C LEU A 108 9.63 -3.10 -6.68
N ALA A 109 8.70 -3.21 -7.61
CA ALA A 109 8.99 -3.29 -9.04
C ALA A 109 8.98 -1.90 -9.70
N GLU A 110 8.07 -1.03 -9.26
CA GLU A 110 7.88 0.29 -9.87
C GLU A 110 7.17 1.25 -8.92
N LEU A 111 7.49 2.53 -9.02
CA LEU A 111 6.76 3.61 -8.35
C LEU A 111 6.37 4.68 -9.38
N GLN A 112 5.07 4.87 -9.56
CA GLN A 112 4.49 5.88 -10.44
C GLN A 112 3.74 6.96 -9.63
N PRO A 113 3.57 8.18 -10.14
CA PRO A 113 4.19 8.68 -11.37
C PRO A 113 5.70 8.90 -11.18
N TYR A 114 6.44 8.88 -12.29
CA TYR A 114 7.83 9.32 -12.27
C TYR A 114 7.86 10.85 -12.19
N PRO A 115 8.74 11.48 -11.40
CA PRO A 115 8.81 12.93 -11.32
C PRO A 115 9.08 13.54 -12.70
N PHE A 116 8.29 14.54 -13.06
CA PHE A 116 8.47 15.27 -14.32
C PHE A 116 8.72 16.75 -14.01
N SER A 117 9.86 17.27 -14.46
CA SER A 117 10.23 18.66 -14.20
C SER A 117 10.33 18.95 -12.67
N THR A 118 9.97 20.14 -12.24
CA THR A 118 10.00 20.59 -10.86
C THR A 118 8.66 20.45 -10.13
N GLY A 119 7.72 19.71 -10.72
CA GLY A 119 6.40 19.49 -10.12
C GLY A 119 6.44 18.59 -8.91
N THR A 120 5.58 18.86 -7.94
CA THR A 120 5.40 18.01 -6.75
C THR A 120 4.31 16.97 -7.02
N ILE A 121 4.59 15.71 -6.69
CA ILE A 121 3.62 14.63 -6.75
C ILE A 121 2.80 14.66 -5.46
N ALA A 122 1.48 14.75 -5.58
CA ALA A 122 0.59 14.69 -4.42
C ALA A 122 0.61 13.26 -3.82
N PRO A 123 0.54 13.09 -2.49
CA PRO A 123 0.63 11.79 -1.83
C PRO A 123 -0.33 10.73 -2.39
N GLY A 124 -1.56 11.11 -2.72
CA GLY A 124 -2.58 10.21 -3.27
C GLY A 124 -2.37 9.81 -4.74
N GLU A 125 -1.48 10.46 -5.46
CA GLU A 125 -1.18 10.16 -6.86
C GLU A 125 -0.23 8.97 -7.02
N TYR A 126 0.51 8.62 -5.98
CA TYR A 126 1.44 7.49 -6.05
C TYR A 126 0.74 6.16 -6.30
N ARG A 127 1.38 5.35 -7.12
CA ARG A 127 1.02 3.96 -7.37
C ARG A 127 2.29 3.13 -7.30
N ALA A 128 2.36 2.21 -6.35
CA ALA A 128 3.50 1.34 -6.18
C ALA A 128 3.14 -0.07 -6.66
N THR A 129 3.98 -0.62 -7.53
CA THR A 129 3.83 -1.99 -8.04
C THR A 129 4.82 -2.91 -7.35
N PHE A 130 4.31 -3.99 -6.82
CA PHE A 130 5.05 -4.98 -6.05
C PHE A 130 4.96 -6.37 -6.69
N THR A 131 5.87 -7.24 -6.26
CA THR A 131 5.79 -8.70 -6.45
C THR A 131 6.05 -9.39 -5.13
N ALA A 132 5.38 -10.52 -4.90
CA ALA A 132 5.65 -11.39 -3.77
C ALA A 132 6.09 -12.77 -4.29
N SER A 133 7.15 -13.33 -3.75
CA SER A 133 7.69 -14.65 -4.14
C SER A 133 8.18 -15.44 -2.93
N ARG A 134 8.30 -16.73 -3.07
CA ARG A 134 9.00 -17.56 -2.05
C ARG A 134 10.50 -17.35 -2.11
N VAL A 135 11.14 -17.40 -0.94
CA VAL A 135 12.62 -17.41 -0.80
C VAL A 135 13.09 -18.85 -0.79
#